data_eac240e8eaa20c88a82314c8678d9091
#
_entry.id   eac240e8eaa20c88a82314c8678d9091
#
_cell.length_a   1.000
_cell.length_b   1.000
_cell.length_c   1.000
_cell.angle_alpha   90.00
_cell.angle_beta   90.00
_cell.angle_gamma   90.00
#
_symmetry.space_group_name_H-M   'P 1'
#
loop_
_entity.id
_entity.type
_entity.pdbx_description
1 polymer ?
#
loop_
_entity_poly.entity_id
_entity_poly.type
_entity_poly.pdbx_seq_one_letter_code
_entity_poly.pdbx_strand_id
1 'polypeptide(L)'
;MNQLNQWRQNMRYTPEQILNDPFLNKGTAFTKEERQRYGLAGILPPAVQTLDQQVAQAYAQMQSKSSALEQRIFLMDLFNHNHVLFYKLFSEHIAEFMPIVYDPTIADTIENYSALYIEPQNAVYLSIDEQGDIESALKHGANGRDIRLIVVTDAEGILGIGDWGTQGVEISVGKLMVYTAAAGIDPASVLPVVLDAGTNNEALLNDDLYLGNRKQRVYGDDYYAFVDKFVGAARKLFPKLYLHFEDFGRRNADNILNKYQNEITTFNDDIQGTGIITLAGIMGALNISKQKMTDQVYMSFGAGTAGAGITKRIYDEFLQQGMSADEAKKHFYMVDKQGLLFDDMPDLTPQQKPFARKRSEFANADKLTTLTAAIKAVHPSILVGTSTVPGSFTEEAVKEMAAHTARPIIFPLSNPTKLAEAKAADLIEWTDGRALVATGIPAAPVEYKGVRYEIGQANNALVYPGLGLGTIASTAKLLTDGMISAAAHSLGGIVDPEQPGAAVLPPVTKLDVFSQTVAEAVAAEAVAEKLNVDEIKDVKQAVTDMKWQPEYRDLGDLDVELD
;
A
#
# COMPACT_ATOMS: atom_id res chain seq x y z
N MET A 1 1.58 -30.89 0.40
CA MET A 1 1.38 -30.83 1.87
C MET A 1 1.79 -29.45 2.32
N ASN A 2 0.85 -28.63 2.78
CA ASN A 2 1.09 -27.22 3.06
C ASN A 2 1.99 -27.04 4.28
N GLN A 3 2.95 -26.09 4.17
CA GLN A 3 3.88 -25.69 5.22
C GLN A 3 3.19 -25.26 6.54
N LEU A 4 1.91 -24.84 6.49
CA LEU A 4 1.10 -24.48 7.65
C LEU A 4 0.99 -25.58 8.73
N ASN A 5 1.07 -26.85 8.37
CA ASN A 5 0.92 -27.94 9.33
C ASN A 5 2.22 -28.43 9.97
N GLN A 6 3.39 -28.06 9.40
CA GLN A 6 4.66 -28.60 9.90
C GLN A 6 5.08 -27.99 11.24
N TRP A 7 4.88 -26.70 11.48
CA TRP A 7 5.27 -26.05 12.74
C TRP A 7 4.34 -26.42 13.90
N ARG A 8 3.08 -26.79 13.61
CA ARG A 8 2.06 -27.19 14.58
C ARG A 8 2.14 -28.64 15.02
N GLN A 9 2.72 -29.53 14.22
CA GLN A 9 2.80 -30.96 14.49
C GLN A 9 3.63 -31.33 15.76
N ASN A 10 4.42 -30.39 16.27
CA ASN A 10 5.24 -30.58 17.47
C ASN A 10 4.69 -29.85 18.70
N MET A 11 3.50 -29.24 18.62
CA MET A 11 2.85 -28.55 19.72
C MET A 11 1.71 -29.39 20.26
N ARG A 12 1.61 -29.48 21.58
CA ARG A 12 0.46 -30.09 22.27
C ARG A 12 -0.53 -28.99 22.63
N TYR A 13 -1.78 -29.18 22.27
CA TYR A 13 -2.87 -28.20 22.46
C TYR A 13 -3.87 -28.68 23.51
N THR A 14 -4.44 -27.75 24.27
CA THR A 14 -5.70 -27.98 24.98
C THR A 14 -6.88 -27.59 24.08
N PRO A 15 -8.11 -28.10 24.35
CA PRO A 15 -9.30 -27.67 23.64
C PRO A 15 -9.51 -26.15 23.66
N GLU A 16 -9.18 -25.49 24.77
CA GLU A 16 -9.23 -24.04 24.94
C GLU A 16 -8.24 -23.33 24.02
N GLN A 17 -7.01 -23.81 23.93
CA GLN A 17 -5.99 -23.24 23.05
C GLN A 17 -6.41 -23.32 21.57
N ILE A 18 -7.09 -24.39 21.15
CA ILE A 18 -7.63 -24.51 19.78
C ILE A 18 -8.69 -23.44 19.51
N LEU A 19 -9.58 -23.18 20.48
CA LEU A 19 -10.63 -22.16 20.32
C LEU A 19 -10.10 -20.72 20.40
N ASN A 20 -8.96 -20.50 21.05
CA ASN A 20 -8.32 -19.18 21.19
C ASN A 20 -7.23 -18.91 20.15
N ASP A 21 -6.83 -19.90 19.33
CA ASP A 21 -5.88 -19.69 18.24
C ASP A 21 -6.64 -19.27 16.96
N PRO A 22 -6.50 -18.02 16.49
CA PRO A 22 -7.26 -17.53 15.33
C PRO A 22 -6.96 -18.27 14.03
N PHE A 23 -5.85 -19.01 13.96
CA PHE A 23 -5.51 -19.84 12.80
C PHE A 23 -6.13 -21.25 12.86
N LEU A 24 -6.57 -21.70 14.03
CA LEU A 24 -7.16 -23.04 14.24
C LEU A 24 -8.67 -23.00 14.44
N ASN A 25 -9.13 -21.91 15.04
CA ASN A 25 -10.53 -21.78 15.45
C ASN A 25 -11.46 -21.74 14.25
N LYS A 26 -12.42 -22.67 14.25
CA LYS A 26 -13.53 -22.73 13.28
C LYS A 26 -14.87 -22.35 13.92
N GLY A 27 -14.88 -22.07 15.23
CA GLY A 27 -16.11 -21.80 15.97
C GLY A 27 -17.15 -22.90 15.80
N THR A 28 -18.37 -22.52 15.46
CA THR A 28 -19.48 -23.46 15.23
C THR A 28 -19.31 -24.33 13.99
N ALA A 29 -18.32 -24.05 13.12
CA ALA A 29 -18.07 -24.87 11.92
C ALA A 29 -17.23 -26.12 12.17
N PHE A 30 -16.66 -26.31 13.38
CA PHE A 30 -16.10 -27.61 13.72
C PHE A 30 -17.12 -28.72 13.54
N THR A 31 -16.78 -29.74 12.71
CA THR A 31 -17.65 -30.90 12.47
C THR A 31 -17.85 -31.72 13.76
N LYS A 32 -18.82 -32.58 13.79
CA LYS A 32 -19.06 -33.43 14.97
C LYS A 32 -17.85 -34.34 15.25
N GLU A 33 -17.20 -34.82 14.20
CA GLU A 33 -16.00 -35.65 14.27
C GLU A 33 -14.81 -34.88 14.84
N GLU A 34 -14.61 -33.64 14.37
CA GLU A 34 -13.56 -32.77 14.88
C GLU A 34 -13.80 -32.38 16.34
N ARG A 35 -15.07 -32.10 16.71
CA ARG A 35 -15.42 -31.80 18.13
C ARG A 35 -15.10 -32.95 19.07
N GLN A 36 -15.33 -34.19 18.62
CA GLN A 36 -14.94 -35.37 19.40
C GLN A 36 -13.41 -35.53 19.46
N ARG A 37 -12.73 -35.38 18.31
CA ARG A 37 -11.28 -35.54 18.18
C ARG A 37 -10.51 -34.54 19.04
N TYR A 38 -10.96 -33.28 19.10
CA TYR A 38 -10.26 -32.20 19.77
C TYR A 38 -10.85 -31.83 21.13
N GLY A 39 -11.71 -32.65 21.70
CA GLY A 39 -12.31 -32.42 23.03
C GLY A 39 -13.28 -31.23 23.08
N LEU A 40 -13.84 -30.79 21.97
CA LEU A 40 -14.75 -29.64 21.87
C LEU A 40 -16.23 -30.03 22.04
N ALA A 41 -16.54 -31.31 22.18
CA ALA A 41 -17.92 -31.78 22.36
C ALA A 41 -18.49 -31.27 23.70
N GLY A 42 -19.64 -30.61 23.63
CA GLY A 42 -20.29 -29.99 24.80
C GLY A 42 -19.78 -28.58 25.15
N ILE A 43 -18.65 -28.13 24.56
CA ILE A 43 -18.14 -26.76 24.71
C ILE A 43 -18.80 -25.84 23.68
N LEU A 44 -19.01 -26.34 22.47
CA LEU A 44 -19.66 -25.61 21.38
C LEU A 44 -21.18 -25.90 21.33
N PRO A 45 -22.01 -24.94 20.86
CA PRO A 45 -23.43 -25.16 20.58
C PRO A 45 -23.61 -26.36 19.64
N PRO A 46 -24.71 -27.15 19.77
CA PRO A 46 -24.87 -28.44 19.06
C PRO A 46 -24.90 -28.34 17.52
N ALA A 47 -25.38 -27.21 17.00
CA ALA A 47 -25.45 -27.00 15.56
C ALA A 47 -24.05 -26.86 14.95
N VAL A 48 -23.88 -27.41 13.73
CA VAL A 48 -22.69 -27.20 12.91
C VAL A 48 -23.06 -26.25 11.79
N GLN A 49 -22.41 -25.09 11.74
CA GLN A 49 -22.63 -24.11 10.68
C GLN A 49 -21.63 -24.32 9.53
N THR A 50 -22.02 -23.93 8.33
CA THR A 50 -21.07 -23.72 7.24
C THR A 50 -20.36 -22.39 7.41
N LEU A 51 -19.21 -22.19 6.72
CA LEU A 51 -18.52 -20.92 6.69
C LEU A 51 -19.43 -19.80 6.17
N ASP A 52 -20.21 -20.04 5.12
CA ASP A 52 -21.13 -19.05 4.54
C ASP A 52 -22.24 -18.64 5.54
N GLN A 53 -22.71 -19.57 6.38
CA GLN A 53 -23.66 -19.24 7.46
C GLN A 53 -23.03 -18.37 8.53
N GLN A 54 -21.77 -18.62 8.88
CA GLN A 54 -21.02 -17.78 9.81
C GLN A 54 -20.75 -16.38 9.22
N VAL A 55 -20.39 -16.30 7.92
CA VAL A 55 -20.22 -15.03 7.20
C VAL A 55 -21.49 -14.20 7.22
N ALA A 56 -22.63 -14.79 6.87
CA ALA A 56 -23.93 -14.10 6.92
C ALA A 56 -24.27 -13.59 8.33
N GLN A 57 -23.98 -14.37 9.36
CA GLN A 57 -24.18 -13.98 10.76
C GLN A 57 -23.25 -12.84 11.16
N ALA A 58 -21.95 -12.93 10.86
CA ALA A 58 -20.95 -11.92 11.18
C ALA A 58 -21.23 -10.60 10.43
N TYR A 59 -21.64 -10.67 9.16
CA TYR A 59 -22.05 -9.50 8.38
C TYR A 59 -23.25 -8.78 9.01
N ALA A 60 -24.29 -9.52 9.41
CA ALA A 60 -25.45 -8.94 10.08
C ALA A 60 -25.07 -8.27 11.42
N GLN A 61 -24.16 -8.87 12.19
CA GLN A 61 -23.66 -8.30 13.44
C GLN A 61 -22.87 -7.01 13.19
N MET A 62 -21.98 -7.00 12.18
CA MET A 62 -21.21 -5.83 11.78
C MET A 62 -22.14 -4.68 11.34
N GLN A 63 -23.14 -4.97 10.50
CA GLN A 63 -24.13 -3.99 10.04
C GLN A 63 -24.99 -3.41 11.18
N SER A 64 -25.11 -4.09 12.31
CA SER A 64 -25.83 -3.58 13.48
C SER A 64 -25.06 -2.52 14.27
N LYS A 65 -23.78 -2.29 13.98
CA LYS A 65 -22.96 -1.30 14.65
C LYS A 65 -23.29 0.10 14.15
N SER A 66 -23.21 1.10 15.03
CA SER A 66 -23.72 2.45 14.76
C SER A 66 -22.69 3.37 14.09
N SER A 67 -21.40 3.01 14.11
CA SER A 67 -20.32 3.80 13.54
C SER A 67 -19.26 2.93 12.89
N ALA A 68 -18.47 3.52 11.98
CA ALA A 68 -17.34 2.84 11.35
C ALA A 68 -16.29 2.35 12.38
N LEU A 69 -16.05 3.12 13.44
CA LEU A 69 -15.15 2.70 14.52
C LEU A 69 -15.69 1.47 15.26
N GLU A 70 -16.99 1.44 15.59
CA GLU A 70 -17.59 0.26 16.21
C GLU A 70 -17.60 -0.97 15.29
N GLN A 71 -17.81 -0.75 13.98
CA GLN A 71 -17.68 -1.79 12.96
C GLN A 71 -16.25 -2.34 12.93
N ARG A 72 -15.24 -1.45 12.95
CA ARG A 72 -13.83 -1.86 13.00
C ARG A 72 -13.51 -2.64 14.28
N ILE A 73 -13.94 -2.19 15.46
CA ILE A 73 -13.74 -2.90 16.73
C ILE A 73 -14.29 -4.33 16.63
N PHE A 74 -15.51 -4.49 16.10
CA PHE A 74 -16.11 -5.81 15.88
C PHE A 74 -15.29 -6.68 14.92
N LEU A 75 -14.81 -6.07 13.81
CA LEU A 75 -14.00 -6.79 12.83
C LEU A 75 -12.63 -7.20 13.40
N MET A 76 -12.04 -6.38 14.27
CA MET A 76 -10.79 -6.71 14.95
C MET A 76 -10.97 -7.84 15.98
N ASP A 77 -12.08 -7.85 16.72
CA ASP A 77 -12.44 -8.97 17.58
C ASP A 77 -12.58 -10.26 16.76
N LEU A 78 -13.28 -10.22 15.64
CA LEU A 78 -13.41 -11.36 14.74
C LEU A 78 -12.04 -11.83 14.19
N PHE A 79 -11.17 -10.89 13.79
CA PHE A 79 -9.82 -11.17 13.33
C PHE A 79 -9.00 -11.90 14.39
N ASN A 80 -9.02 -11.41 15.63
CA ASN A 80 -8.26 -11.99 16.73
C ASN A 80 -8.73 -13.41 17.11
N HIS A 81 -9.97 -13.78 16.76
CA HIS A 81 -10.54 -15.09 17.10
C HIS A 81 -10.66 -16.07 15.94
N ASN A 82 -10.76 -15.59 14.67
CA ASN A 82 -10.96 -16.49 13.52
C ASN A 82 -10.56 -15.83 12.20
N HIS A 83 -9.33 -16.05 11.79
CA HIS A 83 -8.77 -15.46 10.56
C HIS A 83 -9.53 -15.92 9.29
N VAL A 84 -9.95 -17.19 9.22
CA VAL A 84 -10.67 -17.70 8.04
C VAL A 84 -12.00 -16.98 7.87
N LEU A 85 -12.78 -16.85 8.94
CA LEU A 85 -14.06 -16.15 8.90
C LEU A 85 -13.88 -14.66 8.61
N PHE A 86 -12.92 -14.01 9.26
CA PHE A 86 -12.61 -12.59 9.03
C PHE A 86 -12.27 -12.33 7.55
N TYR A 87 -11.32 -13.08 6.99
CA TYR A 87 -10.88 -12.87 5.61
C TYR A 87 -11.92 -13.31 4.57
N LYS A 88 -12.73 -14.32 4.85
CA LYS A 88 -13.86 -14.70 3.98
C LYS A 88 -14.85 -13.54 3.90
N LEU A 89 -15.24 -13.00 5.05
CA LEU A 89 -16.14 -11.86 5.14
C LEU A 89 -15.55 -10.62 4.46
N PHE A 90 -14.26 -10.31 4.71
CA PHE A 90 -13.60 -9.14 4.12
C PHE A 90 -13.47 -9.27 2.60
N SER A 91 -13.08 -10.43 2.09
CA SER A 91 -12.90 -10.64 0.65
C SER A 91 -14.21 -10.55 -0.13
N GLU A 92 -15.32 -11.01 0.45
CA GLU A 92 -16.64 -10.92 -0.17
C GLU A 92 -17.20 -9.48 -0.19
N HIS A 93 -16.74 -8.62 0.72
CA HIS A 93 -17.21 -7.24 0.87
C HIS A 93 -16.07 -6.22 0.79
N ILE A 94 -15.04 -6.49 0.00
CA ILE A 94 -13.76 -5.74 0.03
C ILE A 94 -13.95 -4.23 -0.16
N ALA A 95 -14.81 -3.79 -1.08
CA ALA A 95 -15.05 -2.37 -1.35
C ALA A 95 -15.75 -1.65 -0.19
N GLU A 96 -16.64 -2.35 0.52
CA GLU A 96 -17.35 -1.83 1.69
C GLU A 96 -16.43 -1.77 2.91
N PHE A 97 -15.57 -2.79 3.08
CA PHE A 97 -14.77 -2.95 4.29
C PHE A 97 -13.43 -2.24 4.23
N MET A 98 -12.88 -1.97 3.05
CA MET A 98 -11.63 -1.22 2.91
C MET A 98 -11.63 0.11 3.70
N PRO A 99 -12.68 0.96 3.63
CA PRO A 99 -12.73 2.19 4.41
C PRO A 99 -12.85 1.98 5.93
N ILE A 100 -13.32 0.80 6.36
CA ILE A 100 -13.49 0.45 7.78
C ILE A 100 -12.20 -0.18 8.33
N VAL A 101 -11.61 -1.12 7.59
CA VAL A 101 -10.41 -1.87 8.01
C VAL A 101 -9.13 -1.04 7.82
N TYR A 102 -9.13 -0.15 6.84
CA TYR A 102 -7.99 0.69 6.50
C TYR A 102 -8.37 2.18 6.48
N ASP A 103 -8.00 2.93 5.48
CA ASP A 103 -8.20 4.37 5.37
C ASP A 103 -9.65 4.70 4.91
N PRO A 104 -10.40 5.60 5.63
CA PRO A 104 -9.94 6.52 6.69
C PRO A 104 -10.12 6.07 8.14
N THR A 105 -10.91 5.03 8.45
CA THR A 105 -11.29 4.67 9.83
C THR A 105 -10.09 4.22 10.68
N ILE A 106 -9.00 3.76 10.05
CA ILE A 106 -7.78 3.37 10.76
C ILE A 106 -7.17 4.55 11.54
N ALA A 107 -7.32 5.79 11.05
CA ALA A 107 -6.87 6.98 11.77
C ALA A 107 -7.56 7.13 13.13
N ASP A 108 -8.89 6.98 13.18
CA ASP A 108 -9.65 7.01 14.43
C ASP A 108 -9.19 5.92 15.41
N THR A 109 -8.83 4.76 14.88
CA THR A 109 -8.34 3.64 15.71
C THR A 109 -6.95 3.94 16.29
N ILE A 110 -6.05 4.50 15.48
CA ILE A 110 -4.70 4.88 15.91
C ILE A 110 -4.78 5.96 16.99
N GLU A 111 -5.60 6.99 16.79
CA GLU A 111 -5.80 8.08 17.75
C GLU A 111 -6.35 7.59 19.10
N ASN A 112 -7.13 6.51 19.11
CA ASN A 112 -7.74 5.94 20.30
C ASN A 112 -7.11 4.60 20.73
N TYR A 113 -6.02 4.16 20.12
CA TYR A 113 -5.46 2.82 20.29
C TYR A 113 -5.25 2.43 21.75
N SER A 114 -4.56 3.28 22.52
CA SER A 114 -4.24 2.95 23.93
C SER A 114 -5.49 2.80 24.80
N ALA A 115 -6.55 3.58 24.50
CA ALA A 115 -7.83 3.49 25.20
C ALA A 115 -8.67 2.27 24.76
N LEU A 116 -8.48 1.79 23.54
CA LEU A 116 -9.20 0.66 22.94
C LEU A 116 -8.44 -0.67 23.06
N TYR A 117 -7.18 -0.63 23.54
CA TYR A 117 -6.33 -1.80 23.58
C TYR A 117 -6.90 -2.93 24.45
N ILE A 118 -6.99 -4.13 23.89
CA ILE A 118 -7.34 -5.36 24.59
C ILE A 118 -6.22 -6.39 24.45
N GLU A 119 -5.72 -6.58 23.24
CA GLU A 119 -4.72 -7.59 22.92
C GLU A 119 -3.86 -7.18 21.70
N PRO A 120 -2.67 -7.79 21.51
CA PRO A 120 -1.65 -7.29 20.56
C PRO A 120 -1.89 -7.61 19.08
N GLN A 121 -3.01 -8.19 18.68
CA GLN A 121 -3.38 -8.47 17.29
C GLN A 121 -2.29 -9.22 16.48
N ASN A 122 -1.58 -10.14 17.10
CA ASN A 122 -0.43 -10.87 16.54
C ASN A 122 0.73 -9.96 16.08
N ALA A 123 0.83 -8.74 16.58
CA ALA A 123 1.88 -7.78 16.27
C ALA A 123 3.10 -7.92 17.20
N VAL A 124 4.25 -7.41 16.72
CA VAL A 124 5.49 -7.32 17.50
C VAL A 124 5.82 -5.84 17.75
N TYR A 125 6.07 -5.53 19.01
CA TYR A 125 6.43 -4.19 19.51
C TYR A 125 7.90 -4.20 19.89
N LEU A 126 8.73 -3.44 19.18
CA LEU A 126 10.16 -3.35 19.43
C LEU A 126 10.49 -1.98 20.01
N SER A 127 11.03 -1.96 21.22
CA SER A 127 11.44 -0.72 21.90
C SER A 127 12.91 -0.41 21.63
N ILE A 128 13.22 0.84 21.30
CA ILE A 128 14.61 1.31 21.17
C ILE A 128 15.39 1.17 22.48
N ASP A 129 14.72 1.13 23.64
CA ASP A 129 15.33 0.95 24.95
C ASP A 129 15.65 -0.52 25.28
N GLU A 130 15.06 -1.48 24.54
CA GLU A 130 15.17 -2.92 24.76
C GLU A 130 15.79 -3.66 23.55
N GLN A 131 16.81 -3.06 22.95
CA GLN A 131 17.40 -3.55 21.69
C GLN A 131 18.10 -4.93 21.81
N GLY A 132 18.34 -5.44 23.03
CA GLY A 132 18.90 -6.79 23.26
C GLY A 132 17.95 -7.92 22.90
N ASP A 133 16.63 -7.68 22.89
CA ASP A 133 15.59 -8.70 22.78
C ASP A 133 14.92 -8.77 21.40
N ILE A 134 15.37 -7.97 20.41
CA ILE A 134 14.76 -7.87 19.08
C ILE A 134 14.62 -9.25 18.40
N GLU A 135 15.71 -10.04 18.36
CA GLU A 135 15.67 -11.37 17.71
C GLU A 135 14.71 -12.31 18.44
N SER A 136 14.70 -12.27 19.77
CA SER A 136 13.80 -13.05 20.60
C SER A 136 12.34 -12.64 20.41
N ALA A 137 12.04 -11.34 20.39
CA ALA A 137 10.71 -10.81 20.16
C ALA A 137 10.15 -11.20 18.77
N LEU A 138 10.95 -11.06 17.72
CA LEU A 138 10.57 -11.51 16.38
C LEU A 138 10.32 -13.02 16.31
N LYS A 139 11.16 -13.83 16.96
CA LYS A 139 11.00 -15.29 17.04
C LYS A 139 9.72 -15.68 17.77
N HIS A 140 9.43 -15.02 18.90
CA HIS A 140 8.20 -15.27 19.66
C HIS A 140 6.96 -14.82 18.89
N GLY A 141 6.98 -13.62 18.29
CA GLY A 141 5.88 -13.13 17.45
C GLY A 141 5.61 -14.01 16.23
N ALA A 142 6.66 -14.58 15.63
CA ALA A 142 6.51 -15.55 14.54
C ALA A 142 5.95 -16.89 15.02
N ASN A 143 6.21 -17.28 16.28
CA ASN A 143 5.71 -18.52 16.88
C ASN A 143 5.90 -19.76 15.99
N GLY A 144 7.09 -19.93 15.40
CA GLY A 144 7.42 -21.04 14.51
C GLY A 144 6.87 -20.91 13.07
N ARG A 145 6.11 -19.89 12.76
CA ARG A 145 5.58 -19.63 11.40
C ARG A 145 6.70 -19.24 10.42
N ASP A 146 6.54 -19.60 9.13
CA ASP A 146 7.43 -19.18 8.05
C ASP A 146 7.03 -17.80 7.55
N ILE A 147 7.59 -16.75 8.14
CA ILE A 147 7.26 -15.37 7.80
C ILE A 147 7.88 -14.99 6.46
N ARG A 148 7.03 -14.54 5.54
CA ARG A 148 7.38 -14.11 4.18
C ARG A 148 7.22 -12.62 3.97
N LEU A 149 6.39 -11.97 4.77
CA LEU A 149 6.12 -10.54 4.70
C LEU A 149 6.11 -9.94 6.09
N ILE A 150 6.90 -8.90 6.29
CA ILE A 150 6.78 -8.00 7.43
C ILE A 150 6.37 -6.62 6.90
N VAL A 151 5.31 -6.05 7.45
CA VAL A 151 5.06 -4.61 7.37
C VAL A 151 5.53 -3.99 8.67
N VAL A 152 6.44 -3.04 8.56
CA VAL A 152 7.05 -2.36 9.70
C VAL A 152 6.83 -0.85 9.59
N THR A 153 6.52 -0.24 10.74
CA THR A 153 6.40 1.22 10.87
C THR A 153 7.16 1.73 12.09
N ASP A 154 7.67 2.97 12.05
CA ASP A 154 8.05 3.73 13.24
C ASP A 154 6.98 4.75 13.63
N ALA A 155 5.94 4.86 12.80
CA ALA A 155 4.76 5.71 12.97
C ALA A 155 5.06 7.20 13.19
N GLU A 156 6.21 7.70 12.71
CA GLU A 156 6.55 9.12 12.77
C GLU A 156 5.74 9.94 11.77
N GLY A 157 5.40 9.34 10.62
CA GLY A 157 4.85 10.06 9.48
C GLY A 157 3.54 9.52 8.95
N ILE A 158 2.60 9.08 9.81
CA ILE A 158 1.32 8.54 9.36
C ILE A 158 0.56 9.60 8.55
N LEU A 159 0.22 9.24 7.31
CA LEU A 159 -0.39 10.16 6.36
C LEU A 159 -1.67 10.80 6.94
N GLY A 160 -1.69 12.12 6.96
CA GLY A 160 -2.81 12.93 7.43
C GLY A 160 -2.87 13.19 8.92
N ILE A 161 -2.24 12.38 9.77
CA ILE A 161 -2.32 12.51 11.24
C ILE A 161 -0.96 12.65 11.95
N GLY A 162 0.17 12.33 11.31
CA GLY A 162 1.52 12.57 11.83
C GLY A 162 2.05 11.50 12.76
N ASP A 163 2.75 11.90 13.84
CA ASP A 163 3.46 11.02 14.76
C ASP A 163 2.52 10.46 15.84
N TRP A 164 2.39 9.13 15.87
CA TRP A 164 1.56 8.39 16.82
C TRP A 164 2.32 7.31 17.61
N GLY A 165 3.64 7.26 17.46
CA GLY A 165 4.48 6.32 18.21
C GLY A 165 3.99 4.87 18.09
N THR A 166 3.98 4.13 19.20
CA THR A 166 3.59 2.70 19.19
C THR A 166 2.17 2.44 18.70
N GLN A 167 1.26 3.44 18.77
CA GLN A 167 -0.13 3.30 18.31
C GLN A 167 -0.23 3.07 16.80
N GLY A 168 0.81 3.46 16.05
CA GLY A 168 0.88 3.21 14.61
C GLY A 168 1.05 1.75 14.20
N VAL A 169 1.15 0.81 15.13
CA VAL A 169 1.09 -0.63 14.84
C VAL A 169 -0.15 -1.01 14.03
N GLU A 170 -1.27 -0.30 14.23
CA GLU A 170 -2.51 -0.48 13.48
C GLU A 170 -2.32 -0.31 11.96
N ILE A 171 -1.40 0.58 11.53
CA ILE A 171 -1.03 0.73 10.11
C ILE A 171 -0.47 -0.58 9.57
N SER A 172 0.50 -1.19 10.27
CA SER A 172 1.09 -2.47 9.86
C SER A 172 0.04 -3.58 9.81
N VAL A 173 -0.84 -3.65 10.80
CA VAL A 173 -1.93 -4.63 10.87
C VAL A 173 -2.91 -4.44 9.71
N GLY A 174 -3.42 -3.22 9.51
CA GLY A 174 -4.37 -2.91 8.44
C GLY A 174 -3.79 -3.16 7.04
N LYS A 175 -2.53 -2.80 6.83
CA LYS A 175 -1.82 -3.04 5.57
C LYS A 175 -1.74 -4.54 5.25
N LEU A 176 -1.37 -5.37 6.23
CA LEU A 176 -1.30 -6.83 6.07
C LEU A 176 -2.68 -7.46 5.83
N MET A 177 -3.74 -6.92 6.45
CA MET A 177 -5.11 -7.36 6.16
C MET A 177 -5.47 -7.14 4.68
N VAL A 178 -5.07 -6.01 4.10
CA VAL A 178 -5.30 -5.73 2.68
C VAL A 178 -4.45 -6.65 1.80
N TYR A 179 -3.19 -6.92 2.15
CA TYR A 179 -2.36 -7.91 1.44
C TYR A 179 -3.04 -9.28 1.36
N THR A 180 -3.58 -9.75 2.47
CA THR A 180 -4.27 -11.05 2.49
C THR A 180 -5.60 -11.02 1.73
N ALA A 181 -6.45 -10.02 1.97
CA ALA A 181 -7.77 -9.95 1.35
C ALA A 181 -7.71 -9.73 -0.17
N ALA A 182 -6.76 -8.89 -0.65
CA ALA A 182 -6.64 -8.53 -2.06
C ALA A 182 -5.77 -9.49 -2.86
N ALA A 183 -4.68 -9.99 -2.30
CA ALA A 183 -3.71 -10.82 -3.03
C ALA A 183 -3.68 -12.29 -2.56
N GLY A 184 -4.34 -12.63 -1.46
CA GLY A 184 -4.31 -13.98 -0.92
C GLY A 184 -2.97 -14.35 -0.28
N ILE A 185 -2.20 -13.39 0.24
CA ILE A 185 -1.02 -13.73 1.04
C ILE A 185 -1.48 -14.39 2.34
N ASP A 186 -0.90 -15.55 2.65
CA ASP A 186 -1.30 -16.35 3.80
C ASP A 186 -1.12 -15.56 5.12
N PRO A 187 -2.18 -15.36 5.92
CA PRO A 187 -2.08 -14.65 7.19
C PRO A 187 -1.11 -15.30 8.19
N ALA A 188 -0.82 -16.59 8.03
CA ALA A 188 0.20 -17.26 8.82
C ALA A 188 1.64 -16.92 8.38
N SER A 189 1.83 -16.32 7.22
CA SER A 189 3.15 -15.94 6.68
C SER A 189 3.46 -14.45 6.83
N VAL A 190 2.62 -13.69 7.56
CA VAL A 190 2.81 -12.26 7.73
C VAL A 190 3.05 -11.89 9.20
N LEU A 191 3.74 -10.76 9.43
CA LEU A 191 4.04 -10.26 10.77
C LEU A 191 4.00 -8.72 10.79
N PRO A 192 3.05 -8.11 11.51
CA PRO A 192 3.06 -6.67 11.75
C PRO A 192 4.09 -6.32 12.83
N VAL A 193 4.86 -5.23 12.57
CA VAL A 193 5.90 -4.78 13.48
C VAL A 193 5.81 -3.26 13.67
N VAL A 194 6.01 -2.79 14.90
CA VAL A 194 6.24 -1.38 15.20
C VAL A 194 7.60 -1.20 15.87
N LEU A 195 8.34 -0.17 15.42
CA LEU A 195 9.62 0.26 16.00
C LEU A 195 9.36 1.48 16.88
N ASP A 196 9.17 1.27 18.16
CA ASP A 196 8.93 2.35 19.11
C ASP A 196 10.24 3.07 19.48
N ALA A 197 10.53 4.14 18.77
CA ALA A 197 11.65 5.03 19.03
C ALA A 197 11.29 6.27 19.88
N GLY A 198 10.14 6.25 20.54
CA GLY A 198 9.53 7.40 21.20
C GLY A 198 8.60 8.17 20.25
N THR A 199 8.09 9.30 20.71
CA THR A 199 7.16 10.14 19.94
C THR A 199 7.38 11.63 20.20
N ASN A 200 7.12 12.48 19.20
CA ASN A 200 7.07 13.94 19.38
C ASN A 200 5.64 14.48 19.54
N ASN A 201 4.67 13.58 19.64
CA ASN A 201 3.28 13.96 19.89
C ASN A 201 3.09 14.31 21.37
N GLU A 202 2.97 15.60 21.66
CA GLU A 202 2.82 16.13 23.03
C GLU A 202 1.58 15.58 23.75
N ALA A 203 0.51 15.23 23.03
CA ALA A 203 -0.67 14.63 23.64
C ALA A 203 -0.34 13.24 24.22
N LEU A 204 0.40 12.41 23.46
CA LEU A 204 0.81 11.07 23.91
C LEU A 204 1.84 11.14 25.03
N LEU A 205 2.79 12.09 24.97
CA LEU A 205 3.79 12.25 26.04
C LEU A 205 3.15 12.60 27.39
N ASN A 206 2.00 13.25 27.38
CA ASN A 206 1.27 13.65 28.57
C ASN A 206 0.08 12.73 28.91
N ASP A 207 -0.15 11.67 28.15
CA ASP A 207 -1.22 10.71 28.40
C ASP A 207 -0.72 9.54 29.26
N ASP A 208 -1.30 9.37 30.44
CA ASP A 208 -0.97 8.25 31.34
C ASP A 208 -1.41 6.88 30.82
N LEU A 209 -2.33 6.85 29.83
CA LEU A 209 -2.81 5.63 29.19
C LEU A 209 -1.94 5.23 27.98
N TYR A 210 -1.05 6.11 27.51
CA TYR A 210 -0.21 5.81 26.36
C TYR A 210 0.66 4.58 26.59
N LEU A 211 0.57 3.59 25.69
CA LEU A 211 1.21 2.27 25.83
C LEU A 211 2.63 2.20 25.23
N GLY A 212 3.13 3.27 24.63
CA GLY A 212 4.47 3.34 24.07
C GLY A 212 5.49 4.00 24.99
N ASN A 213 6.71 4.20 24.47
CA ASN A 213 7.77 4.91 25.17
C ASN A 213 7.43 6.40 25.34
N ARG A 214 7.11 6.84 26.57
CA ARG A 214 6.80 8.24 26.89
C ARG A 214 8.06 9.09 26.95
N LYS A 215 8.71 9.27 25.82
CA LYS A 215 9.89 10.13 25.63
C LYS A 215 9.91 10.71 24.26
N GLN A 216 10.67 11.82 24.10
CA GLN A 216 10.93 12.41 22.79
C GLN A 216 11.56 11.37 21.86
N ARG A 217 11.18 11.41 20.59
CA ARG A 217 11.66 10.49 19.55
C ARG A 217 13.19 10.58 19.42
N VAL A 218 13.81 9.42 19.38
CA VAL A 218 15.24 9.29 19.15
C VAL A 218 15.55 9.40 17.66
N TYR A 219 16.59 10.13 17.32
CA TYR A 219 17.07 10.34 15.95
C TYR A 219 18.57 10.05 15.83
N GLY A 220 19.08 10.09 14.60
CA GLY A 220 20.50 9.96 14.29
C GLY A 220 21.03 8.53 14.43
N ASP A 221 22.28 8.41 14.85
CA ASP A 221 23.00 7.13 14.80
C ASP A 221 22.35 6.04 15.67
N ASP A 222 21.81 6.40 16.85
CA ASP A 222 21.15 5.45 17.74
C ASP A 222 19.87 4.89 17.10
N TYR A 223 19.11 5.74 16.40
CA TYR A 223 17.92 5.32 15.67
C TYR A 223 18.28 4.37 14.52
N TYR A 224 19.29 4.74 13.70
CA TYR A 224 19.71 3.87 12.60
C TYR A 224 20.32 2.55 13.09
N ALA A 225 21.05 2.55 14.21
CA ALA A 225 21.53 1.33 14.83
C ALA A 225 20.39 0.41 15.28
N PHE A 226 19.30 0.98 15.79
CA PHE A 226 18.10 0.23 16.14
C PHE A 226 17.44 -0.40 14.91
N VAL A 227 17.24 0.36 13.83
CA VAL A 227 16.72 -0.15 12.55
C VAL A 227 17.62 -1.25 11.99
N ASP A 228 18.96 -1.06 12.03
CA ASP A 228 19.93 -2.05 11.53
C ASP A 228 19.84 -3.38 12.30
N LYS A 229 19.67 -3.32 13.61
CA LYS A 229 19.48 -4.53 14.44
C LYS A 229 18.19 -5.25 14.09
N PHE A 230 17.09 -4.51 13.89
CA PHE A 230 15.83 -5.08 13.45
C PHE A 230 15.98 -5.78 12.09
N VAL A 231 16.50 -5.08 11.07
CA VAL A 231 16.68 -5.64 9.73
C VAL A 231 17.61 -6.85 9.74
N GLY A 232 18.71 -6.77 10.51
CA GLY A 232 19.64 -7.89 10.65
C GLY A 232 19.00 -9.13 11.29
N ALA A 233 18.21 -8.95 12.34
CA ALA A 233 17.48 -10.04 13.02
C ALA A 233 16.40 -10.63 12.10
N ALA A 234 15.62 -9.79 11.43
CA ALA A 234 14.57 -10.23 10.51
C ALA A 234 15.14 -11.07 9.33
N ARG A 235 16.23 -10.62 8.70
CA ARG A 235 16.91 -11.38 7.64
C ARG A 235 17.46 -12.73 8.11
N LYS A 236 18.00 -12.77 9.33
CA LYS A 236 18.54 -14.00 9.92
C LYS A 236 17.45 -15.02 10.19
N LEU A 237 16.32 -14.58 10.71
CA LEU A 237 15.18 -15.45 11.07
C LEU A 237 14.36 -15.86 9.85
N PHE A 238 14.21 -14.97 8.86
CA PHE A 238 13.31 -15.13 7.71
C PHE A 238 14.06 -14.95 6.38
N PRO A 239 14.75 -15.96 5.88
CA PRO A 239 15.65 -15.84 4.72
C PRO A 239 14.97 -15.44 3.39
N LYS A 240 13.67 -15.65 3.27
CA LYS A 240 12.86 -15.32 2.09
C LYS A 240 11.88 -14.16 2.36
N LEU A 241 12.29 -13.24 3.23
CA LEU A 241 11.47 -12.12 3.66
C LEU A 241 11.35 -11.05 2.57
N TYR A 242 10.12 -10.58 2.35
CA TYR A 242 9.80 -9.30 1.75
C TYR A 242 9.50 -8.29 2.88
N LEU A 243 10.29 -7.22 2.96
CA LEU A 243 10.22 -6.23 4.04
C LEU A 243 9.60 -4.93 3.52
N HIS A 244 8.41 -4.61 4.01
CA HIS A 244 7.67 -3.41 3.65
C HIS A 244 7.76 -2.37 4.76
N PHE A 245 8.34 -1.21 4.44
CA PHE A 245 8.39 -0.03 5.31
C PHE A 245 7.21 0.89 5.04
N GLU A 246 6.53 1.34 6.10
CA GLU A 246 5.30 2.13 6.03
C GLU A 246 5.32 3.27 7.05
N ASP A 247 4.90 4.47 6.64
CA ASP A 247 4.70 5.64 7.51
C ASP A 247 5.90 6.05 8.39
N PHE A 248 7.11 5.85 7.88
CA PHE A 248 8.33 6.36 8.50
C PHE A 248 8.45 7.88 8.32
N GLY A 249 9.12 8.55 9.27
CA GLY A 249 9.49 9.95 9.08
C GLY A 249 10.24 10.16 7.76
N ARG A 250 9.85 11.18 6.98
CA ARG A 250 10.32 11.38 5.59
C ARG A 250 11.83 11.24 5.40
N ARG A 251 12.61 11.85 6.28
CA ARG A 251 14.09 11.80 6.21
C ARG A 251 14.60 10.38 6.48
N ASN A 252 14.00 9.69 7.45
CA ASN A 252 14.38 8.33 7.82
C ASN A 252 14.00 7.34 6.73
N ALA A 253 12.81 7.49 6.15
CA ALA A 253 12.31 6.65 5.05
C ALA A 253 13.27 6.63 3.85
N ASP A 254 13.71 7.80 3.36
CA ASP A 254 14.66 7.92 2.24
C ASP A 254 16.01 7.24 2.56
N ASN A 255 16.55 7.49 3.75
CA ASN A 255 17.84 6.93 4.15
C ASN A 255 17.78 5.40 4.29
N ILE A 256 16.70 4.87 4.86
CA ILE A 256 16.47 3.42 5.04
C ILE A 256 16.32 2.75 3.67
N LEU A 257 15.47 3.30 2.79
CA LEU A 257 15.28 2.76 1.44
C LEU A 257 16.58 2.75 0.65
N ASN A 258 17.31 3.87 0.63
CA ASN A 258 18.60 3.97 -0.08
C ASN A 258 19.64 2.99 0.45
N LYS A 259 19.63 2.70 1.75
CA LYS A 259 20.54 1.73 2.36
C LYS A 259 20.22 0.30 1.95
N TYR A 260 18.94 -0.09 1.98
CA TYR A 260 18.57 -1.50 1.89
C TYR A 260 18.05 -1.96 0.53
N GLN A 261 17.57 -1.07 -0.37
CA GLN A 261 16.94 -1.47 -1.64
C GLN A 261 17.81 -2.34 -2.56
N ASN A 262 19.14 -2.25 -2.43
CA ASN A 262 20.09 -3.04 -3.21
C ASN A 262 20.71 -4.22 -2.42
N GLU A 263 20.29 -4.43 -1.16
CA GLU A 263 20.83 -5.46 -0.29
C GLU A 263 19.83 -6.55 0.07
N ILE A 264 18.55 -6.18 0.18
CA ILE A 264 17.46 -7.06 0.57
C ILE A 264 16.20 -6.76 -0.24
N THR A 265 15.27 -7.70 -0.23
CA THR A 265 13.95 -7.51 -0.84
C THR A 265 13.13 -6.57 0.02
N THR A 266 13.07 -5.30 -0.35
CA THR A 266 12.38 -4.26 0.43
C THR A 266 11.58 -3.31 -0.45
N PHE A 267 10.55 -2.74 0.16
CA PHE A 267 9.63 -1.78 -0.43
C PHE A 267 9.27 -0.70 0.59
N ASN A 268 9.13 0.53 0.14
CA ASN A 268 8.55 1.61 0.92
C ASN A 268 7.36 2.19 0.15
N ASP A 269 6.15 2.04 0.70
CA ASP A 269 4.93 2.44 0.00
C ASP A 269 4.80 3.96 -0.15
N ASP A 270 5.23 4.73 0.85
CA ASP A 270 5.14 6.20 0.83
C ASP A 270 6.04 6.82 -0.24
N ILE A 271 7.22 6.22 -0.47
CA ILE A 271 8.20 6.70 -1.45
C ILE A 271 7.92 6.11 -2.83
N GLN A 272 7.74 4.79 -2.91
CA GLN A 272 7.64 4.05 -4.17
C GLN A 272 6.19 3.86 -4.63
N GLY A 273 5.26 3.54 -3.71
CA GLY A 273 3.88 3.18 -4.03
C GLY A 273 3.13 4.27 -4.78
N THR A 274 3.20 5.52 -4.31
CA THR A 274 2.55 6.66 -4.99
C THR A 274 3.11 6.90 -6.39
N GLY A 275 4.41 6.70 -6.58
CA GLY A 275 5.04 6.76 -7.91
C GLY A 275 4.55 5.64 -8.83
N ILE A 276 4.41 4.42 -8.31
CA ILE A 276 3.97 3.25 -9.08
C ILE A 276 2.51 3.39 -9.51
N ILE A 277 1.62 3.78 -8.60
CA ILE A 277 0.19 3.93 -8.94
C ILE A 277 -0.03 5.09 -9.91
N THR A 278 0.73 6.18 -9.79
CA THR A 278 0.68 7.29 -10.75
C THR A 278 1.16 6.84 -12.13
N LEU A 279 2.27 6.10 -12.20
CA LEU A 279 2.75 5.51 -13.45
C LEU A 279 1.71 4.58 -14.06
N ALA A 280 1.09 3.70 -13.27
CA ALA A 280 0.03 2.80 -13.74
C ALA A 280 -1.16 3.56 -14.34
N GLY A 281 -1.59 4.64 -13.68
CA GLY A 281 -2.64 5.53 -14.21
C GLY A 281 -2.25 6.20 -15.52
N ILE A 282 -1.00 6.67 -15.64
CA ILE A 282 -0.46 7.24 -16.89
C ILE A 282 -0.44 6.16 -17.98
N MET A 283 0.02 4.94 -17.69
CA MET A 283 0.02 3.83 -18.65
C MET A 283 -1.40 3.47 -19.11
N GLY A 284 -2.39 3.47 -18.19
CA GLY A 284 -3.81 3.31 -18.53
C GLY A 284 -4.32 4.43 -19.44
N ALA A 285 -3.95 5.67 -19.15
CA ALA A 285 -4.29 6.84 -19.97
C ALA A 285 -3.66 6.75 -21.37
N LEU A 286 -2.40 6.32 -21.46
CA LEU A 286 -1.71 6.11 -22.74
C LEU A 286 -2.30 4.94 -23.53
N ASN A 287 -2.75 3.89 -22.87
CA ASN A 287 -3.48 2.79 -23.49
C ASN A 287 -4.80 3.30 -24.13
N ILE A 288 -5.58 4.12 -23.42
CA ILE A 288 -6.81 4.75 -23.93
C ILE A 288 -6.52 5.71 -25.09
N SER A 289 -5.49 6.56 -24.96
CA SER A 289 -5.17 7.58 -25.97
C SER A 289 -4.38 7.04 -27.16
N LYS A 290 -3.88 5.79 -27.09
CA LYS A 290 -3.00 5.15 -28.08
C LYS A 290 -1.70 5.95 -28.33
N GLN A 291 -1.20 6.65 -27.31
CA GLN A 291 0.02 7.45 -27.36
C GLN A 291 1.20 6.71 -26.72
N LYS A 292 2.42 7.11 -27.09
CA LYS A 292 3.64 6.55 -26.48
C LYS A 292 4.08 7.38 -25.27
N MET A 293 4.65 6.72 -24.29
CA MET A 293 5.22 7.35 -23.10
C MET A 293 6.32 8.35 -23.46
N THR A 294 7.22 7.98 -24.36
CA THR A 294 8.38 8.78 -24.78
C THR A 294 8.02 10.06 -25.56
N ASP A 295 6.78 10.18 -26.03
CA ASP A 295 6.29 11.38 -26.72
C ASP A 295 5.67 12.41 -25.74
N GLN A 296 5.53 12.05 -24.46
CA GLN A 296 4.85 12.88 -23.46
C GLN A 296 5.77 13.96 -22.89
N VAL A 297 5.16 15.06 -22.47
CA VAL A 297 5.79 16.11 -21.67
C VAL A 297 5.12 16.13 -20.31
N TYR A 298 5.90 15.86 -19.28
CA TYR A 298 5.45 15.72 -17.90
C TYR A 298 5.66 17.00 -17.11
N MET A 299 4.63 17.42 -16.39
CA MET A 299 4.70 18.53 -15.45
C MET A 299 4.16 18.11 -14.06
N SER A 300 4.96 18.31 -13.02
CA SER A 300 4.54 18.18 -11.63
C SER A 300 4.17 19.56 -11.08
N PHE A 301 3.04 19.65 -10.39
CA PHE A 301 2.68 20.81 -9.57
C PHE A 301 2.64 20.41 -8.09
N GLY A 302 3.58 20.99 -7.31
CA GLY A 302 3.99 20.52 -6.01
C GLY A 302 5.24 19.66 -6.15
N ALA A 303 6.40 20.25 -5.82
CA ALA A 303 7.70 19.60 -5.95
C ALA A 303 8.26 19.13 -4.59
N GLY A 304 7.37 18.83 -3.65
CA GLY A 304 7.69 18.19 -2.36
C GLY A 304 8.08 16.73 -2.55
N THR A 305 8.17 15.97 -1.45
CA THR A 305 8.61 14.56 -1.46
C THR A 305 7.79 13.69 -2.42
N ALA A 306 6.45 13.76 -2.35
CA ALA A 306 5.58 12.99 -3.23
C ALA A 306 5.76 13.38 -4.71
N GLY A 307 5.71 14.69 -5.03
CA GLY A 307 5.86 15.16 -6.41
C GLY A 307 7.23 14.85 -7.01
N ALA A 308 8.29 14.97 -6.22
CA ALA A 308 9.64 14.61 -6.65
C ALA A 308 9.80 13.09 -6.83
N GLY A 309 9.22 12.28 -5.95
CA GLY A 309 9.23 10.81 -6.05
C GLY A 309 8.48 10.32 -7.27
N ILE A 310 7.28 10.86 -7.54
CA ILE A 310 6.52 10.57 -8.76
C ILE A 310 7.33 10.98 -10.00
N THR A 311 7.88 12.20 -10.03
CA THR A 311 8.69 12.69 -11.14
C THR A 311 9.85 11.76 -11.43
N LYS A 312 10.56 11.31 -10.39
CA LYS A 312 11.68 10.36 -10.50
C LYS A 312 11.20 9.03 -11.09
N ARG A 313 10.08 8.47 -10.60
CA ARG A 313 9.51 7.20 -11.11
C ARG A 313 9.15 7.28 -12.59
N ILE A 314 8.47 8.38 -13.00
CA ILE A 314 8.11 8.59 -14.40
C ILE A 314 9.36 8.77 -15.27
N TYR A 315 10.37 9.49 -14.77
CA TYR A 315 11.65 9.65 -15.44
C TYR A 315 12.38 8.30 -15.64
N ASP A 316 12.41 7.46 -14.61
CA ASP A 316 13.03 6.14 -14.70
C ASP A 316 12.35 5.26 -15.75
N GLU A 317 11.02 5.40 -15.90
CA GLU A 317 10.27 4.72 -16.96
C GLU A 317 10.71 5.17 -18.37
N PHE A 318 10.97 6.47 -18.59
CA PHE A 318 11.51 6.94 -19.87
C PHE A 318 12.88 6.31 -20.18
N LEU A 319 13.73 6.14 -19.16
CA LEU A 319 15.03 5.48 -19.32
C LEU A 319 14.87 3.99 -19.62
N GLN A 320 13.95 3.30 -18.96
CA GLN A 320 13.66 1.88 -19.23
C GLN A 320 13.11 1.65 -20.63
N GLN A 321 12.38 2.62 -21.20
CA GLN A 321 11.94 2.59 -22.60
C GLN A 321 13.04 2.98 -23.60
N GLY A 322 14.28 3.11 -23.15
CA GLY A 322 15.47 3.29 -23.99
C GLY A 322 15.85 4.73 -24.28
N MET A 323 15.20 5.73 -23.66
CA MET A 323 15.60 7.13 -23.81
C MET A 323 16.88 7.42 -23.02
N SER A 324 17.80 8.21 -23.58
CA SER A 324 18.97 8.64 -22.83
C SER A 324 18.61 9.62 -21.72
N ALA A 325 19.43 9.66 -20.65
CA ALA A 325 19.18 10.53 -19.50
C ALA A 325 19.07 12.03 -19.89
N ASP A 326 19.89 12.50 -20.81
CA ASP A 326 19.88 13.89 -21.26
C ASP A 326 18.66 14.23 -22.10
N GLU A 327 18.18 13.28 -22.89
CA GLU A 327 16.95 13.45 -23.67
C GLU A 327 15.72 13.39 -22.76
N ALA A 328 15.63 12.40 -21.90
CA ALA A 328 14.52 12.24 -20.96
C ALA A 328 14.31 13.50 -20.10
N LYS A 329 15.37 14.13 -19.58
CA LYS A 329 15.27 15.36 -18.79
C LYS A 329 14.55 16.50 -19.50
N LYS A 330 14.60 16.57 -20.82
CA LYS A 330 13.93 17.62 -21.61
C LYS A 330 12.40 17.51 -21.55
N HIS A 331 11.88 16.36 -21.17
CA HIS A 331 10.47 16.09 -21.05
C HIS A 331 9.88 16.40 -19.65
N PHE A 332 10.74 16.80 -18.66
CA PHE A 332 10.32 16.93 -17.26
C PHE A 332 10.39 18.38 -16.78
N TYR A 333 9.32 18.81 -16.12
CA TYR A 333 9.17 20.15 -15.57
C TYR A 333 8.53 20.05 -14.18
N MET A 334 9.09 20.78 -13.21
CA MET A 334 8.57 20.86 -11.87
C MET A 334 8.18 22.30 -11.53
N VAL A 335 6.97 22.47 -11.03
CA VAL A 335 6.41 23.75 -10.58
C VAL A 335 6.10 23.66 -9.10
N ASP A 336 6.55 24.65 -8.32
CA ASP A 336 6.25 24.75 -6.90
C ASP A 336 5.82 26.19 -6.56
N LYS A 337 5.76 26.55 -5.28
CA LYS A 337 5.38 27.89 -4.78
C LYS A 337 6.17 29.03 -5.43
N GLN A 338 7.41 28.79 -5.90
CA GLN A 338 8.25 29.75 -6.61
C GLN A 338 7.94 29.85 -8.12
N GLY A 339 7.03 29.03 -8.66
CA GLY A 339 6.82 28.84 -10.09
C GLY A 339 7.64 27.67 -10.66
N LEU A 340 7.98 27.72 -11.95
CA LEU A 340 8.84 26.72 -12.60
C LEU A 340 10.22 26.71 -11.93
N LEU A 341 10.71 25.53 -11.59
CA LEU A 341 12.00 25.38 -10.90
C LEU A 341 13.17 25.56 -11.87
N PHE A 342 14.09 26.47 -11.52
CA PHE A 342 15.32 26.74 -12.25
C PHE A 342 16.56 26.35 -11.46
N ASP A 343 17.62 25.96 -12.17
CA ASP A 343 18.87 25.42 -11.58
C ASP A 343 19.69 26.47 -10.78
N ASP A 344 19.39 27.75 -10.96
CA ASP A 344 19.97 28.87 -10.22
C ASP A 344 19.24 29.21 -8.90
N MET A 345 18.15 28.53 -8.58
CA MET A 345 17.42 28.76 -7.34
C MET A 345 18.17 28.20 -6.12
N PRO A 346 18.34 29.00 -5.03
CA PRO A 346 19.21 28.62 -3.92
C PRO A 346 18.68 27.47 -3.07
N ASP A 347 17.35 27.31 -2.98
CA ASP A 347 16.68 26.42 -2.02
C ASP A 347 16.18 25.10 -2.64
N LEU A 348 16.75 24.68 -3.76
CA LEU A 348 16.40 23.41 -4.38
C LEU A 348 16.84 22.21 -3.54
N THR A 349 15.92 21.30 -3.29
CA THR A 349 16.25 20.02 -2.65
C THR A 349 17.09 19.12 -3.58
N PRO A 350 17.83 18.14 -3.04
CA PRO A 350 18.55 17.17 -3.85
C PRO A 350 17.67 16.46 -4.89
N GLN A 351 16.40 16.20 -4.57
CA GLN A 351 15.43 15.54 -5.45
C GLN A 351 14.92 16.46 -6.57
N GLN A 352 14.86 17.77 -6.35
CA GLN A 352 14.44 18.77 -7.35
C GLN A 352 15.54 19.11 -8.35
N LYS A 353 16.79 19.19 -7.88
CA LYS A 353 17.96 19.62 -8.71
C LYS A 353 18.08 18.90 -10.06
N PRO A 354 17.88 17.57 -10.17
CA PRO A 354 17.99 16.88 -11.45
C PRO A 354 17.00 17.32 -12.53
N PHE A 355 15.86 17.89 -12.11
CA PHE A 355 14.74 18.29 -12.98
C PHE A 355 14.56 19.82 -13.09
N ALA A 356 15.38 20.60 -12.39
CA ALA A 356 15.38 22.05 -12.52
C ALA A 356 15.89 22.45 -13.91
N ARG A 357 15.25 23.47 -14.52
CA ARG A 357 15.51 23.89 -15.89
C ARG A 357 16.47 25.09 -15.91
N LYS A 358 17.10 25.33 -17.05
CA LYS A 358 17.91 26.53 -17.23
C LYS A 358 17.04 27.70 -17.67
N ARG A 359 17.23 28.89 -17.07
CA ARG A 359 16.49 30.09 -17.48
C ARG A 359 16.68 30.42 -18.96
N SER A 360 17.86 30.11 -19.52
CA SER A 360 18.17 30.32 -20.94
C SER A 360 17.30 29.52 -21.92
N GLU A 361 16.57 28.53 -21.44
CA GLU A 361 15.62 27.75 -22.26
C GLU A 361 14.31 28.51 -22.52
N PHE A 362 14.04 29.61 -21.79
CA PHE A 362 12.77 30.33 -21.83
C PHE A 362 13.02 31.84 -22.09
N ALA A 363 12.34 32.40 -23.08
CA ALA A 363 12.45 33.83 -23.41
C ALA A 363 11.97 34.76 -22.28
N ASN A 364 11.07 34.27 -21.41
CA ASN A 364 10.47 35.04 -20.30
C ASN A 364 10.54 34.26 -18.97
N ALA A 365 11.69 33.66 -18.66
CA ALA A 365 11.90 32.82 -17.47
C ALA A 365 11.39 33.48 -16.18
N ASP A 366 11.60 34.79 -15.99
CA ASP A 366 11.17 35.54 -14.79
C ASP A 366 9.66 35.68 -14.65
N LYS A 367 8.87 35.38 -15.69
CA LYS A 367 7.41 35.40 -15.68
C LYS A 367 6.79 34.04 -15.38
N LEU A 368 7.59 32.97 -15.31
CA LEU A 368 7.11 31.60 -15.09
C LEU A 368 6.90 31.31 -13.58
N THR A 369 6.25 32.22 -12.89
CA THR A 369 6.03 32.19 -11.43
C THR A 369 4.70 31.54 -11.04
N THR A 370 3.86 31.15 -12.00
CA THR A 370 2.58 30.47 -11.76
C THR A 370 2.46 29.20 -12.61
N LEU A 371 1.61 28.28 -12.17
CA LEU A 371 1.31 27.05 -12.94
C LEU A 371 0.82 27.39 -14.36
N THR A 372 -0.14 28.32 -14.49
CA THR A 372 -0.69 28.72 -15.80
C THR A 372 0.38 29.28 -16.74
N ALA A 373 1.30 30.12 -16.20
CA ALA A 373 2.40 30.64 -17.01
C ALA A 373 3.37 29.54 -17.47
N ALA A 374 3.65 28.58 -16.59
CA ALA A 374 4.48 27.42 -16.92
C ALA A 374 3.82 26.53 -17.98
N ILE A 375 2.50 26.25 -17.86
CA ILE A 375 1.74 25.48 -18.86
C ILE A 375 1.77 26.15 -20.23
N LYS A 376 1.59 27.48 -20.30
CA LYS A 376 1.68 28.26 -21.56
C LYS A 376 3.04 28.20 -22.22
N ALA A 377 4.11 28.08 -21.42
CA ALA A 377 5.48 28.02 -21.95
C ALA A 377 5.93 26.61 -22.34
N VAL A 378 5.38 25.57 -21.70
CA VAL A 378 5.87 24.19 -21.80
C VAL A 378 4.95 23.32 -22.63
N HIS A 379 3.64 23.58 -22.61
CA HIS A 379 2.59 22.75 -23.23
C HIS A 379 2.65 21.28 -22.77
N PRO A 380 2.53 20.98 -21.46
CA PRO A 380 2.61 19.62 -20.98
C PRO A 380 1.44 18.76 -21.49
N SER A 381 1.68 17.48 -21.70
CA SER A 381 0.65 16.48 -22.01
C SER A 381 0.20 15.69 -20.78
N ILE A 382 1.04 15.67 -19.72
CA ILE A 382 0.76 15.07 -18.41
C ILE A 382 0.94 16.14 -17.35
N LEU A 383 -0.08 16.34 -16.50
CA LEU A 383 -0.06 17.24 -15.35
C LEU A 383 -0.43 16.46 -14.10
N VAL A 384 0.48 16.38 -13.13
CA VAL A 384 0.27 15.71 -11.85
C VAL A 384 0.36 16.73 -10.71
N GLY A 385 -0.68 16.80 -9.87
CA GLY A 385 -0.78 17.69 -8.73
C GLY A 385 -0.55 16.96 -7.40
N THR A 386 0.39 17.47 -6.61
CA THR A 386 0.68 17.06 -5.23
C THR A 386 0.97 18.28 -4.35
N SER A 387 0.31 19.39 -4.68
CA SER A 387 0.61 20.71 -4.14
C SER A 387 -0.08 21.03 -2.82
N THR A 388 -1.17 20.30 -2.50
CA THR A 388 -2.11 20.61 -1.41
C THR A 388 -2.75 22.01 -1.51
N VAL A 389 -2.74 22.62 -2.72
CA VAL A 389 -3.34 23.93 -2.99
C VAL A 389 -4.67 23.75 -3.73
N PRO A 390 -5.81 23.90 -3.02
CA PRO A 390 -7.12 23.61 -3.61
C PRO A 390 -7.43 24.54 -4.80
N GLY A 391 -8.00 23.93 -5.87
CA GLY A 391 -8.44 24.67 -7.05
C GLY A 391 -7.32 25.28 -7.90
N SER A 392 -6.07 24.86 -7.68
CA SER A 392 -4.91 25.38 -8.40
C SER A 392 -4.87 24.99 -9.88
N PHE A 393 -5.54 23.90 -10.26
CA PHE A 393 -5.78 23.56 -11.67
C PHE A 393 -6.98 24.36 -12.16
N THR A 394 -6.74 25.63 -12.51
CA THR A 394 -7.79 26.55 -12.93
C THR A 394 -8.31 26.20 -14.32
N GLU A 395 -9.53 26.66 -14.66
CA GLU A 395 -10.12 26.49 -15.99
C GLU A 395 -9.20 27.02 -17.09
N GLU A 396 -8.55 28.19 -16.88
CA GLU A 396 -7.59 28.76 -17.83
C GLU A 396 -6.40 27.83 -18.07
N ALA A 397 -5.79 27.31 -17.01
CA ALA A 397 -4.64 26.42 -17.09
C ALA A 397 -4.98 25.10 -17.82
N VAL A 398 -6.14 24.52 -17.49
CA VAL A 398 -6.59 23.25 -18.07
C VAL A 398 -6.98 23.41 -19.54
N LYS A 399 -7.69 24.50 -19.90
CA LYS A 399 -8.03 24.81 -21.28
C LYS A 399 -6.80 25.10 -22.14
N GLU A 400 -5.80 25.77 -21.59
CA GLU A 400 -4.52 26.00 -22.27
C GLU A 400 -3.82 24.67 -22.57
N MET A 401 -3.71 23.78 -21.59
CA MET A 401 -3.15 22.44 -21.80
C MET A 401 -3.93 21.67 -22.89
N ALA A 402 -5.27 21.71 -22.83
CA ALA A 402 -6.15 21.03 -23.78
C ALA A 402 -6.12 21.63 -25.20
N ALA A 403 -5.68 22.88 -25.36
CA ALA A 403 -5.49 23.50 -26.68
C ALA A 403 -4.30 22.89 -27.43
N HIS A 404 -3.31 22.38 -26.71
CA HIS A 404 -2.07 21.81 -27.27
C HIS A 404 -2.01 20.28 -27.20
N THR A 405 -2.94 19.64 -26.47
CA THR A 405 -2.96 18.19 -26.25
C THR A 405 -4.33 17.61 -26.54
N ALA A 406 -4.39 16.64 -27.45
CA ALA A 406 -5.67 16.03 -27.87
C ALA A 406 -6.36 15.29 -26.69
N ARG A 407 -5.60 14.55 -25.90
CA ARG A 407 -6.06 13.80 -24.73
C ARG A 407 -5.15 14.15 -23.53
N PRO A 408 -5.40 15.28 -22.85
CA PRO A 408 -4.58 15.68 -21.70
C PRO A 408 -4.77 14.71 -20.53
N ILE A 409 -3.66 14.30 -19.92
CA ILE A 409 -3.62 13.44 -18.72
C ILE A 409 -3.47 14.37 -17.52
N ILE A 410 -4.49 14.42 -16.64
CA ILE A 410 -4.54 15.38 -15.53
C ILE A 410 -4.91 14.66 -14.24
N PHE A 411 -3.96 14.57 -13.30
CA PHE A 411 -4.08 13.84 -12.06
C PHE A 411 -3.97 14.79 -10.84
N PRO A 412 -5.08 15.33 -10.30
CA PRO A 412 -5.09 16.04 -9.03
C PRO A 412 -5.03 15.01 -7.87
N LEU A 413 -3.84 14.77 -7.32
CA LEU A 413 -3.61 13.69 -6.36
C LEU A 413 -3.61 14.14 -4.90
N SER A 414 -3.68 15.45 -4.61
CA SER A 414 -3.72 15.92 -3.22
C SER A 414 -4.97 15.45 -2.48
N ASN A 415 -4.78 14.98 -1.26
CA ASN A 415 -5.83 14.56 -0.34
C ASN A 415 -5.70 15.32 1.02
N PRO A 416 -6.75 15.42 1.83
CA PRO A 416 -8.15 15.07 1.54
C PRO A 416 -8.83 15.98 0.50
N THR A 417 -10.09 15.73 0.20
CA THR A 417 -10.89 16.44 -0.83
C THR A 417 -10.75 17.97 -0.81
N LYS A 418 -10.67 18.55 0.40
CA LYS A 418 -10.52 20.02 0.57
C LYS A 418 -9.18 20.57 0.08
N LEU A 419 -8.20 19.71 -0.22
CA LEU A 419 -6.87 20.09 -0.69
C LEU A 419 -6.63 19.71 -2.17
N ALA A 420 -7.60 19.08 -2.83
CA ALA A 420 -7.48 18.65 -4.22
C ALA A 420 -7.32 19.84 -5.17
N GLU A 421 -6.40 19.74 -6.12
CA GLU A 421 -6.09 20.77 -7.11
C GLU A 421 -7.26 21.09 -8.04
N ALA A 422 -8.12 20.10 -8.33
CA ALA A 422 -9.36 20.24 -9.09
C ALA A 422 -10.34 19.11 -8.80
N LYS A 423 -11.60 19.31 -9.16
CA LYS A 423 -12.61 18.24 -9.20
C LYS A 423 -12.58 17.55 -10.56
N ALA A 424 -12.77 16.23 -10.58
CA ALA A 424 -12.81 15.48 -11.83
C ALA A 424 -13.87 15.98 -12.82
N ALA A 425 -15.06 16.38 -12.30
CA ALA A 425 -16.14 16.93 -13.12
C ALA A 425 -15.71 18.18 -13.90
N ASP A 426 -15.02 19.11 -13.23
CA ASP A 426 -14.54 20.35 -13.83
C ASP A 426 -13.52 20.05 -14.95
N LEU A 427 -12.60 19.10 -14.70
CA LEU A 427 -11.60 18.69 -15.69
C LEU A 427 -12.23 18.07 -16.95
N ILE A 428 -13.26 17.24 -16.79
CA ILE A 428 -13.99 16.64 -17.89
C ILE A 428 -14.73 17.75 -18.69
N GLU A 429 -15.42 18.66 -18.01
CA GLU A 429 -16.15 19.75 -18.64
C GLU A 429 -15.22 20.71 -19.38
N TRP A 430 -14.16 21.23 -18.74
CA TRP A 430 -13.24 22.22 -19.32
C TRP A 430 -12.46 21.70 -20.52
N THR A 431 -12.31 20.37 -20.63
CA THR A 431 -11.62 19.73 -21.75
C THR A 431 -12.56 19.12 -22.79
N ASP A 432 -13.86 19.37 -22.66
CA ASP A 432 -14.87 18.80 -23.57
C ASP A 432 -14.85 17.26 -23.62
N GLY A 433 -14.70 16.61 -22.45
CA GLY A 433 -14.63 15.16 -22.33
C GLY A 433 -13.31 14.51 -22.76
N ARG A 434 -12.28 15.33 -23.05
CA ARG A 434 -11.00 14.82 -23.56
C ARG A 434 -10.00 14.44 -22.48
N ALA A 435 -10.11 15.00 -21.27
CA ALA A 435 -9.19 14.70 -20.19
C ALA A 435 -9.24 13.23 -19.77
N LEU A 436 -8.08 12.69 -19.46
CA LEU A 436 -7.88 11.39 -18.82
C LEU A 436 -7.49 11.65 -17.37
N VAL A 437 -8.40 11.29 -16.44
CA VAL A 437 -8.34 11.77 -15.05
C VAL A 437 -8.18 10.61 -14.07
N ALA A 438 -7.24 10.76 -13.13
CA ALA A 438 -7.23 10.03 -11.86
C ALA A 438 -7.16 11.01 -10.70
N THR A 439 -7.73 10.64 -9.56
CA THR A 439 -7.75 11.46 -8.34
C THR A 439 -7.13 10.72 -7.16
N GLY A 440 -6.53 11.43 -6.20
CA GLY A 440 -5.98 10.80 -4.98
C GLY A 440 -7.08 10.30 -4.03
N ILE A 441 -8.30 10.81 -4.19
CA ILE A 441 -9.47 10.46 -3.37
C ILE A 441 -10.54 9.78 -4.23
N PRO A 442 -11.46 9.00 -3.65
CA PRO A 442 -12.60 8.49 -4.39
C PRO A 442 -13.42 9.61 -5.03
N ALA A 443 -13.76 9.47 -6.31
CA ALA A 443 -14.61 10.40 -7.04
C ALA A 443 -15.78 9.66 -7.69
N ALA A 444 -16.96 10.28 -7.65
CA ALA A 444 -18.12 9.74 -8.35
C ALA A 444 -17.91 9.81 -9.88
N PRO A 445 -18.50 8.89 -10.65
CA PRO A 445 -18.55 9.00 -12.10
C PRO A 445 -19.15 10.33 -12.57
N VAL A 446 -18.67 10.84 -13.70
CA VAL A 446 -19.10 12.12 -14.27
C VAL A 446 -19.92 11.87 -15.53
N GLU A 447 -21.15 12.36 -15.56
CA GLU A 447 -22.00 12.34 -16.75
C GLU A 447 -21.77 13.62 -17.57
N TYR A 448 -21.24 13.47 -18.80
CA TYR A 448 -20.99 14.61 -19.69
C TYR A 448 -21.31 14.25 -21.13
N LYS A 449 -22.19 15.03 -21.77
CA LYS A 449 -22.63 14.85 -23.18
C LYS A 449 -23.06 13.42 -23.54
N GLY A 450 -23.75 12.75 -22.62
CA GLY A 450 -24.27 11.39 -22.80
C GLY A 450 -23.22 10.27 -22.64
N VAL A 451 -22.00 10.62 -22.21
CA VAL A 451 -20.97 9.66 -21.83
C VAL A 451 -20.80 9.67 -20.31
N ARG A 452 -20.77 8.50 -19.70
CA ARG A 452 -20.42 8.29 -18.32
C ARG A 452 -18.92 8.05 -18.19
N TYR A 453 -18.23 9.00 -17.57
CA TYR A 453 -16.80 8.90 -17.30
C TYR A 453 -16.57 8.29 -15.93
N GLU A 454 -15.96 7.11 -15.89
CA GLU A 454 -15.47 6.50 -14.66
C GLU A 454 -14.15 7.16 -14.27
N ILE A 455 -14.00 7.53 -12.97
CA ILE A 455 -12.82 8.23 -12.50
C ILE A 455 -11.92 7.25 -11.73
N GLY A 456 -10.69 7.08 -12.19
CA GLY A 456 -9.69 6.27 -11.52
C GLY A 456 -9.25 6.89 -10.20
N GLN A 457 -9.12 6.08 -9.15
CA GLN A 457 -8.48 6.50 -7.90
C GLN A 457 -7.03 6.02 -7.88
N ALA A 458 -6.08 6.92 -7.69
CA ALA A 458 -4.69 6.60 -7.47
C ALA A 458 -4.50 6.14 -6.01
N ASN A 459 -4.92 4.90 -5.73
CA ASN A 459 -4.82 4.26 -4.42
C ASN A 459 -3.75 3.16 -4.48
N ASN A 460 -2.75 3.23 -3.62
CA ASN A 460 -1.64 2.28 -3.56
C ASN A 460 -2.10 0.83 -3.35
N ALA A 461 -3.28 0.63 -2.73
CA ALA A 461 -3.91 -0.69 -2.57
C ALA A 461 -4.17 -1.43 -3.90
N LEU A 462 -4.24 -0.72 -5.03
CA LEU A 462 -4.33 -1.33 -6.36
C LEU A 462 -3.03 -2.03 -6.78
N VAL A 463 -1.89 -1.69 -6.19
CA VAL A 463 -0.57 -2.14 -6.63
C VAL A 463 0.13 -3.00 -5.59
N TYR A 464 0.29 -2.53 -4.33
CA TYR A 464 1.19 -3.16 -3.39
C TYR A 464 0.83 -4.64 -3.06
N PRO A 465 -0.46 -5.06 -3.02
CA PRO A 465 -0.76 -6.46 -2.73
C PRO A 465 -0.24 -7.41 -3.82
N GLY A 466 -0.47 -7.07 -5.09
CA GLY A 466 0.03 -7.84 -6.22
C GLY A 466 1.56 -7.78 -6.34
N LEU A 467 2.17 -6.61 -6.11
CA LEU A 467 3.62 -6.44 -6.07
C LEU A 467 4.26 -7.36 -5.02
N GLY A 468 3.70 -7.39 -3.81
CA GLY A 468 4.18 -8.26 -2.74
C GLY A 468 3.99 -9.74 -3.05
N LEU A 469 2.80 -10.14 -3.51
CA LEU A 469 2.54 -11.54 -3.89
C LEU A 469 3.50 -12.01 -4.99
N GLY A 470 3.71 -11.23 -6.05
CA GLY A 470 4.62 -11.58 -7.14
C GLY A 470 6.08 -11.69 -6.68
N THR A 471 6.51 -10.78 -5.80
CA THR A 471 7.85 -10.80 -5.22
C THR A 471 8.06 -12.03 -4.32
N ILE A 472 7.08 -12.37 -3.49
CA ILE A 472 7.13 -13.56 -2.61
C ILE A 472 7.06 -14.85 -3.43
N ALA A 473 6.15 -14.94 -4.40
CA ALA A 473 5.98 -16.13 -5.25
C ALA A 473 7.21 -16.41 -6.11
N SER A 474 7.89 -15.37 -6.58
CA SER A 474 9.14 -15.50 -7.32
C SER A 474 10.35 -15.77 -6.43
N THR A 475 10.22 -15.70 -5.10
CA THR A 475 11.36 -15.76 -4.17
C THR A 475 12.50 -14.80 -4.56
N ALA A 476 12.13 -13.61 -5.02
CA ALA A 476 13.08 -12.63 -5.51
C ALA A 476 14.01 -12.13 -4.40
N LYS A 477 15.30 -11.98 -4.70
CA LYS A 477 16.33 -11.50 -3.76
C LYS A 477 16.29 -9.98 -3.55
N LEU A 478 15.72 -9.26 -4.52
CA LEU A 478 15.57 -7.80 -4.52
C LEU A 478 14.24 -7.45 -5.18
N LEU A 479 13.72 -6.27 -4.87
CA LEU A 479 12.67 -5.62 -5.64
C LEU A 479 13.32 -4.56 -6.54
N THR A 480 13.32 -4.81 -7.85
CA THR A 480 13.99 -3.95 -8.83
C THR A 480 13.04 -2.94 -9.48
N ASP A 481 13.62 -1.94 -10.12
CA ASP A 481 12.87 -1.00 -10.95
C ASP A 481 12.15 -1.69 -12.13
N GLY A 482 12.70 -2.78 -12.67
CA GLY A 482 12.05 -3.61 -13.68
C GLY A 482 10.77 -4.27 -13.16
N MET A 483 10.83 -4.89 -11.98
CA MET A 483 9.66 -5.48 -11.32
C MET A 483 8.59 -4.42 -10.99
N ILE A 484 9.00 -3.24 -10.53
CA ILE A 484 8.11 -2.10 -10.25
C ILE A 484 7.45 -1.60 -11.54
N SER A 485 8.20 -1.48 -12.63
CA SER A 485 7.67 -1.10 -13.94
C SER A 485 6.68 -2.15 -14.46
N ALA A 486 7.00 -3.44 -14.35
CA ALA A 486 6.09 -4.53 -14.72
C ALA A 486 4.76 -4.46 -13.95
N ALA A 487 4.80 -4.14 -12.66
CA ALA A 487 3.59 -3.93 -11.86
C ALA A 487 2.73 -2.78 -12.41
N ALA A 488 3.33 -1.62 -12.69
CA ALA A 488 2.62 -0.45 -13.21
C ALA A 488 2.04 -0.70 -14.62
N HIS A 489 2.80 -1.31 -15.50
CA HIS A 489 2.36 -1.65 -16.87
C HIS A 489 1.21 -2.66 -16.86
N SER A 490 1.30 -3.70 -16.05
CA SER A 490 0.26 -4.72 -15.97
C SER A 490 -1.05 -4.13 -15.46
N LEU A 491 -1.02 -3.26 -14.46
CA LEU A 491 -2.21 -2.59 -13.92
C LEU A 491 -2.81 -1.62 -14.94
N GLY A 492 -1.99 -0.78 -15.60
CA GLY A 492 -2.44 0.12 -16.66
C GLY A 492 -2.97 -0.62 -17.89
N GLY A 493 -2.48 -1.83 -18.16
CA GLY A 493 -2.92 -2.68 -19.26
C GLY A 493 -4.29 -3.33 -19.07
N ILE A 494 -4.82 -3.35 -17.84
CA ILE A 494 -6.16 -3.92 -17.54
C ILE A 494 -7.30 -3.02 -18.08
N VAL A 495 -7.02 -1.73 -18.26
CA VAL A 495 -8.03 -0.76 -18.73
C VAL A 495 -8.49 -1.10 -20.15
N ASP A 496 -9.81 -1.17 -20.37
CA ASP A 496 -10.38 -1.36 -21.69
C ASP A 496 -10.36 -0.03 -22.49
N PRO A 497 -9.49 0.10 -23.49
CA PRO A 497 -9.33 1.35 -24.22
C PRO A 497 -10.50 1.65 -25.18
N GLU A 498 -11.33 0.69 -25.48
CA GLU A 498 -12.46 0.84 -26.42
C GLU A 498 -13.75 1.29 -25.71
N GLN A 499 -13.79 1.24 -24.37
CA GLN A 499 -14.94 1.69 -23.60
C GLN A 499 -14.97 3.23 -23.51
N PRO A 500 -16.02 3.91 -24.03
CA PRO A 500 -16.17 5.34 -23.84
C PRO A 500 -16.24 5.71 -22.35
N GLY A 501 -15.44 6.69 -21.93
CA GLY A 501 -15.40 7.12 -20.53
C GLY A 501 -14.70 6.14 -19.58
N ALA A 502 -13.92 5.18 -20.08
CA ALA A 502 -13.15 4.26 -19.26
C ALA A 502 -12.23 4.99 -18.27
N ALA A 503 -12.16 4.50 -17.04
CA ALA A 503 -11.21 4.98 -16.05
C ALA A 503 -9.78 4.61 -16.44
N VAL A 504 -8.81 5.45 -16.10
CA VAL A 504 -7.38 5.20 -16.35
C VAL A 504 -6.77 4.19 -15.37
N LEU A 505 -7.47 3.88 -14.29
CA LEU A 505 -7.14 2.86 -13.30
C LEU A 505 -8.38 2.00 -13.02
N PRO A 506 -8.21 0.71 -12.73
CA PRO A 506 -9.34 -0.14 -12.41
C PRO A 506 -9.97 0.20 -11.05
N PRO A 507 -11.23 -0.17 -10.80
CA PRO A 507 -11.90 0.09 -9.54
C PRO A 507 -11.42 -0.87 -8.43
N VAL A 508 -11.36 -0.39 -7.19
CA VAL A 508 -10.97 -1.20 -6.01
C VAL A 508 -11.86 -2.42 -5.76
N THR A 509 -13.04 -2.47 -6.35
CA THR A 509 -13.99 -3.59 -6.20
C THR A 509 -13.51 -4.92 -6.78
N LYS A 510 -12.43 -4.92 -7.58
CA LYS A 510 -11.86 -6.11 -8.23
C LYS A 510 -10.38 -6.30 -7.88
N LEU A 511 -9.99 -5.91 -6.68
CA LEU A 511 -8.61 -5.96 -6.20
C LEU A 511 -7.98 -7.36 -6.31
N ASP A 512 -8.74 -8.41 -6.06
CA ASP A 512 -8.29 -9.81 -6.16
C ASP A 512 -7.84 -10.19 -7.57
N VAL A 513 -8.60 -9.76 -8.61
CA VAL A 513 -8.27 -9.99 -10.02
C VAL A 513 -7.04 -9.20 -10.42
N PHE A 514 -6.97 -7.93 -10.02
CA PHE A 514 -5.84 -7.06 -10.38
C PHE A 514 -4.56 -7.46 -9.67
N SER A 515 -4.66 -7.85 -8.39
CA SER A 515 -3.51 -8.35 -7.63
C SER A 515 -2.90 -9.60 -8.28
N GLN A 516 -3.72 -10.50 -8.84
CA GLN A 516 -3.23 -11.66 -9.58
C GLN A 516 -2.45 -11.23 -10.84
N THR A 517 -3.01 -10.32 -11.64
CA THR A 517 -2.38 -9.83 -12.88
C THR A 517 -1.04 -9.13 -12.59
N VAL A 518 -1.03 -8.27 -11.56
CA VAL A 518 0.19 -7.60 -11.10
C VAL A 518 1.22 -8.60 -10.60
N ALA A 519 0.82 -9.57 -9.79
CA ALA A 519 1.72 -10.57 -9.24
C ALA A 519 2.37 -11.44 -10.32
N GLU A 520 1.61 -11.86 -11.33
CA GLU A 520 2.13 -12.62 -12.47
C GLU A 520 3.16 -11.82 -13.25
N ALA A 521 2.92 -10.53 -13.51
CA ALA A 521 3.85 -9.66 -14.23
C ALA A 521 5.14 -9.43 -13.43
N VAL A 522 5.02 -9.14 -12.13
CA VAL A 522 6.16 -8.94 -11.21
C VAL A 522 7.02 -10.19 -11.10
N ALA A 523 6.38 -11.35 -10.93
CA ALA A 523 7.10 -12.62 -10.83
C ALA A 523 7.79 -13.01 -12.15
N ALA A 524 7.15 -12.72 -13.29
CA ALA A 524 7.76 -12.96 -14.61
C ALA A 524 9.01 -12.10 -14.81
N GLU A 525 8.95 -10.82 -14.41
CA GLU A 525 10.12 -9.94 -14.50
C GLU A 525 11.24 -10.36 -13.55
N ALA A 526 10.93 -10.77 -12.32
CA ALA A 526 11.93 -11.31 -11.39
C ALA A 526 12.67 -12.53 -11.97
N VAL A 527 11.96 -13.41 -12.69
CA VAL A 527 12.56 -14.56 -13.38
C VAL A 527 13.40 -14.11 -14.57
N ALA A 528 12.92 -13.14 -15.37
CA ALA A 528 13.66 -12.59 -16.51
C ALA A 528 14.98 -11.94 -16.08
N GLU A 529 14.98 -11.21 -14.97
CA GLU A 529 16.17 -10.62 -14.35
C GLU A 529 17.03 -11.62 -13.55
N LYS A 530 16.59 -12.89 -13.43
CA LYS A 530 17.30 -13.96 -12.69
C LYS A 530 17.47 -13.65 -11.18
N LEU A 531 16.47 -13.05 -10.59
CA LEU A 531 16.45 -12.71 -9.17
C LEU A 531 15.87 -13.82 -8.28
N ASN A 532 15.16 -14.78 -8.85
CA ASN A 532 14.55 -15.90 -8.14
C ASN A 532 15.59 -16.79 -7.46
N VAL A 533 15.34 -17.17 -6.21
CA VAL A 533 16.17 -18.15 -5.46
C VAL A 533 15.83 -19.56 -5.91
N ASP A 534 14.54 -19.86 -5.96
CA ASP A 534 14.04 -21.18 -6.35
C ASP A 534 13.79 -21.23 -7.87
N GLU A 535 13.96 -22.39 -8.50
CA GLU A 535 13.64 -22.56 -9.91
C GLU A 535 12.13 -22.47 -10.15
N ILE A 536 11.70 -21.57 -11.04
CA ILE A 536 10.29 -21.38 -11.40
C ILE A 536 10.12 -21.77 -12.87
N LYS A 537 9.35 -22.84 -13.10
CA LYS A 537 9.05 -23.37 -14.45
C LYS A 537 7.80 -22.72 -15.05
N ASP A 538 6.81 -22.40 -14.20
CA ASP A 538 5.56 -21.76 -14.56
C ASP A 538 5.24 -20.67 -13.55
N VAL A 539 5.37 -19.43 -13.98
CA VAL A 539 5.16 -18.24 -13.13
C VAL A 539 3.71 -18.15 -12.67
N LYS A 540 2.74 -18.41 -13.55
CA LYS A 540 1.32 -18.33 -13.19
C LYS A 540 0.94 -19.36 -12.15
N GLN A 541 1.47 -20.58 -12.32
CA GLN A 541 1.27 -21.66 -11.36
C GLN A 541 1.92 -21.31 -10.01
N ALA A 542 3.14 -20.77 -10.01
CA ALA A 542 3.83 -20.37 -8.79
C ALA A 542 3.06 -19.27 -8.00
N VAL A 543 2.52 -18.29 -8.70
CA VAL A 543 1.66 -17.25 -8.09
C VAL A 543 0.36 -17.86 -7.56
N THR A 544 -0.28 -18.75 -8.31
CA THR A 544 -1.52 -19.41 -7.89
C THR A 544 -1.32 -20.30 -6.67
N ASP A 545 -0.23 -21.06 -6.64
CA ASP A 545 0.12 -21.97 -5.53
C ASP A 545 0.44 -21.21 -4.23
N MET A 546 0.91 -19.95 -4.35
CA MET A 546 1.22 -19.09 -3.21
C MET A 546 -0.03 -18.50 -2.58
N LYS A 547 -1.16 -18.43 -3.29
CA LYS A 547 -2.40 -17.81 -2.78
C LYS A 547 -3.08 -18.71 -1.74
N TRP A 548 -3.24 -18.13 -0.58
CA TRP A 548 -4.11 -18.67 0.46
C TRP A 548 -5.58 -18.36 0.16
N GLN A 549 -6.45 -19.30 0.53
CA GLN A 549 -7.91 -19.12 0.43
C GLN A 549 -8.53 -19.19 1.82
N PRO A 550 -9.50 -18.31 2.14
CA PRO A 550 -10.17 -18.32 3.43
C PRO A 550 -11.19 -19.48 3.52
N GLU A 551 -10.66 -20.68 3.70
CA GLU A 551 -11.43 -21.92 3.80
C GLU A 551 -10.99 -22.70 5.03
N TYR A 552 -11.93 -23.31 5.74
CA TYR A 552 -11.62 -24.21 6.84
C TYR A 552 -11.03 -25.52 6.30
N ARG A 553 -9.81 -25.79 6.72
CA ARG A 553 -9.10 -27.03 6.38
C ARG A 553 -9.22 -28.05 7.50
N ASP A 554 -9.11 -29.33 7.19
CA ASP A 554 -8.89 -30.35 8.22
C ASP A 554 -7.61 -30.03 8.96
N LEU A 555 -7.68 -29.95 10.29
CA LEU A 555 -6.52 -29.66 11.14
C LEU A 555 -5.60 -30.88 11.31
N GLY A 556 -6.03 -32.05 10.81
CA GLY A 556 -5.26 -33.30 10.87
C GLY A 556 -5.10 -33.84 12.30
N ASP A 557 -4.00 -34.54 12.52
CA ASP A 557 -3.67 -35.12 13.81
C ASP A 557 -2.92 -34.08 14.66
N LEU A 558 -3.66 -33.07 15.20
CA LEU A 558 -3.13 -32.24 16.26
C LEU A 558 -2.94 -33.09 17.52
N ASP A 559 -1.80 -32.95 18.20
CA ASP A 559 -1.62 -33.52 19.53
C ASP A 559 -2.45 -32.68 20.54
N VAL A 560 -3.59 -33.25 20.97
CA VAL A 560 -4.51 -32.60 21.89
C VAL A 560 -4.52 -33.33 23.22
N GLU A 561 -4.30 -32.57 24.30
CA GLU A 561 -4.42 -33.08 25.65
C GLU A 561 -5.90 -33.24 26.01
N LEU A 562 -6.34 -34.47 25.98
CA LEU A 562 -7.67 -34.87 26.48
C LEU A 562 -7.46 -35.48 27.85
N ASP A 563 -7.99 -34.86 28.90
CA ASP A 563 -7.96 -35.38 30.29
C ASP A 563 -8.64 -36.75 30.41
#